data_11acf59a7f86150193ccbfa01023df53
#
_entry.id   11acf59a7f86150193ccbfa01023df53
#
_cell.length_a   1.000
_cell.length_b   1.000
_cell.length_c   1.000
_cell.angle_alpha   90.00
_cell.angle_beta   90.00
_cell.angle_gamma   90.00
#
_symmetry.space_group_name_H-M   'P 1'
#
loop_
_entity.id
_entity.type
_entity.pdbx_description
1 polymer ?
#
loop_
_entity_poly.entity_id
_entity_poly.type
_entity_poly.pdbx_seq_one_letter_code
_entity_poly.pdbx_strand_id
1 'polypeptide(L)'
;FITGNLTKGLVDIGINPPDVSCSSFTARLDNGHQVFGRNYDYSKTNTCIVYTNPGDGRYASVSTVDLQFLGLSVDEDITGLMDKITCLAAPYIPFDGMNEAGVSCGIYMTYQGPGDSVSTHQNTDKPDITSTTMLRLILDYAGSVEEAVELVSAYDLHDSATSSYHYMVADSTGRSAVLEWVGDQDATDTDGEARKLKVTYNDQDALAVSPDWQTVTNFIVVPGYYDGEEDMKGLDRYRHIQEQLSEVNGVLPDLEGAMDILAQVGRRTWDNDDGNGCTVHSVVYDLTGLTALWVPNEHYGEEGYELQLDIKR
;
A
#
# COMPACT_ATOMS: atom_id res chain seq x y z
N PHE A 1 -17.55 14.80 6.56
CA PHE A 1 -18.99 14.65 6.19
C PHE A 1 -19.19 14.27 4.70
N ILE A 2 -18.27 14.61 3.82
CA ILE A 2 -18.34 14.25 2.38
C ILE A 2 -17.78 12.84 2.13
N THR A 3 -16.87 12.36 2.94
CA THR A 3 -16.12 11.11 2.71
C THR A 3 -16.97 9.85 2.94
N GLY A 4 -17.79 9.78 3.97
CA GLY A 4 -18.56 8.57 4.31
C GLY A 4 -19.70 8.23 3.34
N ASN A 5 -20.25 9.22 2.64
CA ASN A 5 -21.38 9.00 1.72
C ASN A 5 -21.00 8.90 0.24
N LEU A 6 -19.86 9.47 -0.17
CA LEU A 6 -19.39 9.35 -1.55
C LEU A 6 -18.79 7.96 -1.83
N THR A 7 -18.19 7.34 -0.83
CA THR A 7 -17.55 6.03 -0.99
C THR A 7 -18.54 4.85 -0.85
N LYS A 8 -19.60 4.96 -0.07
CA LYS A 8 -20.65 3.91 0.03
C LYS A 8 -21.38 3.63 -1.29
N GLY A 9 -21.30 4.53 -2.29
CA GLY A 9 -21.95 4.34 -3.60
C GLY A 9 -21.00 4.14 -4.77
N LEU A 10 -19.70 4.47 -4.61
CA LEU A 10 -18.71 4.41 -5.69
C LEU A 10 -17.81 3.18 -5.65
N VAL A 11 -17.73 2.47 -4.52
CA VAL A 11 -16.79 1.36 -4.32
C VAL A 11 -17.47 0.00 -4.28
N ASP A 12 -18.79 -0.05 -4.30
CA ASP A 12 -19.57 -1.30 -4.40
C ASP A 12 -19.74 -1.78 -5.87
N ILE A 13 -18.74 -1.51 -6.69
CA ILE A 13 -18.62 -2.15 -8.00
C ILE A 13 -18.06 -3.55 -7.72
N GLY A 14 -18.90 -4.57 -7.91
CA GLY A 14 -18.54 -5.98 -7.73
C GLY A 14 -17.45 -6.41 -8.71
N ILE A 15 -16.24 -5.95 -8.44
CA ILE A 15 -15.03 -6.45 -9.05
C ILE A 15 -14.64 -7.66 -8.19
N ASN A 16 -14.77 -8.87 -8.74
CA ASN A 16 -14.01 -10.00 -8.21
C ASN A 16 -12.54 -9.67 -8.45
N PRO A 17 -11.75 -9.33 -7.43
CA PRO A 17 -10.36 -9.04 -7.65
C PRO A 17 -9.71 -10.33 -8.16
N PRO A 18 -9.04 -10.31 -9.33
CA PRO A 18 -8.10 -11.37 -9.67
C PRO A 18 -7.02 -11.43 -8.59
N ASP A 19 -6.20 -12.47 -8.58
CA ASP A 19 -5.09 -12.60 -7.63
C ASP A 19 -4.25 -11.32 -7.60
N VAL A 20 -4.58 -10.43 -6.68
CA VAL A 20 -3.83 -9.19 -6.44
C VAL A 20 -2.64 -9.56 -5.59
N SER A 21 -1.47 -9.26 -6.09
CA SER A 21 -0.22 -9.37 -5.35
C SER A 21 0.32 -7.98 -5.07
N CYS A 22 1.01 -7.80 -3.99
CA CYS A 22 1.71 -6.56 -3.67
C CYS A 22 2.95 -6.89 -2.87
N SER A 23 3.95 -6.03 -2.92
CA SER A 23 5.14 -6.15 -2.10
C SER A 23 5.61 -4.77 -1.68
N SER A 24 6.11 -4.63 -0.47
CA SER A 24 6.78 -3.41 -0.02
C SER A 24 7.88 -3.72 0.98
N PHE A 25 8.79 -2.77 1.10
CA PHE A 25 9.81 -2.78 2.13
C PHE A 25 10.23 -1.35 2.51
N THR A 26 10.84 -1.24 3.68
CA THR A 26 11.60 -0.05 4.08
C THR A 26 13.09 -0.37 4.06
N ALA A 27 13.91 0.63 3.78
CA ALA A 27 15.37 0.52 3.82
C ALA A 27 15.99 1.90 4.04
N ARG A 28 17.31 1.94 4.20
CA ARG A 28 18.09 3.17 4.28
C ARG A 28 19.03 3.29 3.07
N LEU A 29 19.18 4.48 2.54
CA LEU A 29 20.20 4.75 1.50
C LEU A 29 21.55 5.06 2.11
N ASP A 30 22.63 4.92 1.33
CA ASP A 30 24.01 5.26 1.72
C ASP A 30 24.16 6.70 2.23
N ASN A 31 23.37 7.64 1.69
CA ASN A 31 23.32 9.03 2.15
C ASN A 31 22.58 9.23 3.48
N GLY A 32 22.03 8.16 4.06
CA GLY A 32 21.27 8.17 5.31
C GLY A 32 19.77 8.41 5.16
N HIS A 33 19.27 8.63 3.94
CA HIS A 33 17.83 8.80 3.71
C HIS A 33 17.06 7.49 3.95
N GLN A 34 15.84 7.60 4.43
CA GLN A 34 14.92 6.48 4.58
C GLN A 34 14.06 6.35 3.33
N VAL A 35 13.81 5.12 2.90
CA VAL A 35 12.99 4.85 1.72
C VAL A 35 11.88 3.85 2.01
N PHE A 36 10.80 3.97 1.25
CA PHE A 36 9.68 3.04 1.21
C PHE A 36 9.49 2.60 -0.24
N GLY A 37 9.75 1.31 -0.52
CA GLY A 37 9.56 0.70 -1.83
C GLY A 37 8.25 -0.06 -1.93
N ARG A 38 7.55 0.02 -3.07
CA ARG A 38 6.29 -0.68 -3.30
C ARG A 38 6.09 -1.13 -4.74
N ASN A 39 5.61 -2.38 -4.90
CA ASN A 39 4.96 -2.91 -6.09
C ASN A 39 3.46 -3.01 -5.88
N TYR A 40 2.69 -2.52 -6.84
CA TYR A 40 1.27 -2.76 -6.97
C TYR A 40 1.02 -3.70 -8.15
N ASP A 41 0.67 -4.96 -7.84
CA ASP A 41 0.46 -6.01 -8.83
C ASP A 41 -1.04 -6.22 -9.05
N TYR A 42 -1.47 -6.11 -10.30
CA TYR A 42 -2.86 -6.29 -10.70
C TYR A 42 -2.95 -6.70 -12.17
N SER A 43 -4.15 -6.74 -12.73
CA SER A 43 -4.33 -6.74 -14.18
C SER A 43 -3.97 -5.37 -14.76
N LYS A 44 -3.68 -5.32 -16.06
CA LYS A 44 -3.42 -4.06 -16.78
C LYS A 44 -4.49 -3.03 -16.45
N THR A 45 -4.07 -1.85 -16.05
CA THR A 45 -4.95 -0.74 -15.68
C THR A 45 -4.35 0.61 -16.01
N ASN A 46 -5.18 1.66 -15.96
CA ASN A 46 -4.74 3.05 -16.05
C ASN A 46 -4.44 3.58 -14.63
N THR A 47 -3.17 3.90 -14.39
CA THR A 47 -2.70 4.49 -13.16
C THR A 47 -2.54 5.99 -13.30
N CYS A 48 -2.83 6.73 -12.25
CA CYS A 48 -2.70 8.18 -12.18
C CYS A 48 -1.84 8.58 -11.00
N ILE A 49 -0.88 9.47 -11.22
CA ILE A 49 -0.13 10.14 -10.16
C ILE A 49 -0.90 11.41 -9.78
N VAL A 50 -1.23 11.54 -8.50
CA VAL A 50 -2.04 12.61 -7.96
C VAL A 50 -1.23 13.44 -6.97
N TYR A 51 -1.07 14.72 -7.27
CA TYR A 51 -0.54 15.71 -6.33
C TYR A 51 -1.70 16.41 -5.62
N THR A 52 -1.65 16.46 -4.31
CA THR A 52 -2.61 17.22 -3.50
C THR A 52 -1.89 18.24 -2.65
N ASN A 53 -2.50 19.42 -2.52
CA ASN A 53 -2.10 20.44 -1.57
C ASN A 53 -3.37 21.04 -0.95
N PRO A 54 -3.92 20.37 0.07
CA PRO A 54 -5.23 20.73 0.62
C PRO A 54 -5.20 22.04 1.43
N GLY A 55 -4.04 22.49 1.91
CA GLY A 55 -3.95 23.65 2.81
C GLY A 55 -4.59 23.40 4.18
N ASP A 56 -4.89 24.46 4.93
CA ASP A 56 -5.57 24.44 6.23
C ASP A 56 -4.92 23.51 7.27
N GLY A 57 -3.59 23.44 7.29
CA GLY A 57 -2.81 22.62 8.24
C GLY A 57 -2.76 21.13 7.88
N ARG A 58 -3.20 20.76 6.68
CA ARG A 58 -3.03 19.43 6.12
C ARG A 58 -1.78 19.38 5.24
N TYR A 59 -1.14 18.23 5.21
CA TYR A 59 0.06 18.01 4.41
C TYR A 59 -0.23 17.93 2.92
N ALA A 60 0.65 18.49 2.11
CA ALA A 60 0.72 18.20 0.69
C ALA A 60 1.22 16.76 0.48
N SER A 61 0.81 16.11 -0.61
CA SER A 61 1.22 14.73 -0.87
C SER A 61 1.25 14.40 -2.36
N VAL A 62 2.01 13.35 -2.70
CA VAL A 62 1.90 12.61 -3.96
C VAL A 62 1.35 11.22 -3.67
N SER A 63 0.47 10.72 -4.52
CA SER A 63 -0.13 9.39 -4.39
C SER A 63 -0.37 8.75 -5.75
N THR A 64 -0.49 7.43 -5.76
CA THR A 64 -0.85 6.65 -6.95
C THR A 64 -2.29 6.15 -6.81
N VAL A 65 -3.03 6.21 -7.91
CA VAL A 65 -4.44 5.84 -7.99
C VAL A 65 -4.69 4.96 -9.20
N ASP A 66 -5.40 3.88 -9.01
CA ASP A 66 -5.89 3.04 -10.09
C ASP A 66 -7.26 3.54 -10.55
N LEU A 67 -7.32 4.07 -11.77
CA LEU A 67 -8.51 4.74 -12.30
C LEU A 67 -9.66 3.80 -12.64
N GLN A 68 -9.42 2.49 -12.78
CA GLN A 68 -10.52 1.54 -13.00
C GLN A 68 -11.48 1.48 -11.81
N PHE A 69 -11.00 1.75 -10.58
CA PHE A 69 -11.85 1.86 -9.39
C PHE A 69 -12.74 3.10 -9.38
N LEU A 70 -12.52 4.01 -10.32
CA LEU A 70 -13.46 5.10 -10.64
C LEU A 70 -14.39 4.75 -11.81
N GLY A 71 -14.33 3.51 -12.32
CA GLY A 71 -15.11 3.07 -13.46
C GLY A 71 -14.60 3.57 -14.82
N LEU A 72 -13.33 4.01 -14.88
CA LEU A 72 -12.71 4.42 -16.14
C LEU A 72 -12.10 3.21 -16.85
N SER A 73 -12.33 3.11 -18.16
CA SER A 73 -11.83 2.03 -18.99
C SER A 73 -10.31 2.05 -19.09
N VAL A 74 -9.69 0.87 -19.08
CA VAL A 74 -8.24 0.70 -19.27
C VAL A 74 -7.80 0.79 -20.74
N ASP A 75 -8.74 0.68 -21.66
CA ASP A 75 -8.50 0.67 -23.11
C ASP A 75 -8.84 2.00 -23.81
N GLU A 76 -9.29 3.00 -23.05
CA GLU A 76 -9.71 4.28 -23.59
C GLU A 76 -8.93 5.44 -22.97
N ASP A 77 -8.56 6.39 -23.81
CA ASP A 77 -7.96 7.64 -23.35
C ASP A 77 -8.97 8.51 -22.59
N ILE A 78 -8.54 9.14 -21.49
CA ILE A 78 -9.35 10.05 -20.69
C ILE A 78 -9.51 11.38 -21.42
N THR A 79 -10.37 11.41 -22.42
CA THR A 79 -10.61 12.59 -23.27
C THR A 79 -11.95 13.25 -22.99
N GLY A 80 -12.95 12.48 -22.57
CA GLY A 80 -14.31 12.93 -22.27
C GLY A 80 -14.40 13.91 -21.09
N LEU A 81 -15.35 14.83 -21.14
CA LEU A 81 -15.60 15.76 -20.03
C LEU A 81 -16.02 15.01 -18.76
N MET A 82 -16.86 13.98 -18.91
CA MET A 82 -17.33 13.18 -17.75
C MET A 82 -16.19 12.40 -17.13
N ASP A 83 -15.30 11.82 -17.91
CA ASP A 83 -14.13 11.09 -17.41
C ASP A 83 -13.20 12.01 -16.62
N LYS A 84 -12.97 13.23 -17.13
CA LYS A 84 -12.19 14.25 -16.43
C LYS A 84 -12.86 14.69 -15.11
N ILE A 85 -14.19 14.79 -15.08
CA ILE A 85 -14.92 15.07 -13.83
C ILE A 85 -14.79 13.90 -12.87
N THR A 86 -14.87 12.66 -13.34
CA THR A 86 -14.67 11.46 -12.52
C THR A 86 -13.28 11.43 -11.91
N CYS A 87 -12.23 11.83 -12.64
CA CYS A 87 -10.86 11.94 -12.12
C CYS A 87 -10.72 12.91 -10.93
N LEU A 88 -11.66 13.84 -10.70
CA LEU A 88 -11.65 14.69 -9.51
C LEU A 88 -11.87 13.91 -8.21
N ALA A 89 -12.34 12.67 -8.29
CA ALA A 89 -12.42 11.77 -7.13
C ALA A 89 -11.11 11.04 -6.82
N ALA A 90 -10.14 11.04 -7.74
CA ALA A 90 -8.87 10.33 -7.57
C ALA A 90 -8.14 10.66 -6.25
N PRO A 91 -8.08 11.91 -5.75
CA PRO A 91 -7.42 12.21 -4.48
C PRO A 91 -7.97 11.45 -3.27
N TYR A 92 -9.18 10.91 -3.34
CA TYR A 92 -9.86 10.22 -2.23
C TYR A 92 -9.72 8.69 -2.26
N ILE A 93 -9.04 8.14 -3.27
CA ILE A 93 -8.82 6.70 -3.41
C ILE A 93 -7.34 6.35 -3.67
N PRO A 94 -6.39 6.88 -2.89
CA PRO A 94 -4.99 6.52 -3.05
C PRO A 94 -4.77 5.04 -2.72
N PHE A 95 -3.88 4.39 -3.46
CA PHE A 95 -3.40 3.02 -3.19
C PHE A 95 -2.07 3.03 -2.45
N ASP A 96 -1.30 4.07 -2.64
CA ASP A 96 -0.09 4.43 -1.91
C ASP A 96 0.19 5.92 -2.05
N GLY A 97 1.16 6.41 -1.29
CA GLY A 97 1.58 7.79 -1.39
C GLY A 97 2.57 8.18 -0.31
N MET A 98 3.08 9.39 -0.45
CA MET A 98 3.93 10.05 0.54
C MET A 98 3.50 11.50 0.71
N ASN A 99 3.53 12.00 1.94
CA ASN A 99 3.25 13.40 2.24
C ASN A 99 4.53 14.22 2.47
N GLU A 100 4.39 15.55 2.57
CA GLU A 100 5.51 16.48 2.74
C GLU A 100 6.18 16.42 4.13
N ALA A 101 5.60 15.68 5.08
CA ALA A 101 6.23 15.37 6.36
C ALA A 101 7.15 14.13 6.27
N GLY A 102 7.17 13.44 5.12
CA GLY A 102 7.94 12.22 4.90
C GLY A 102 7.27 10.97 5.46
N VAL A 103 5.95 10.97 5.59
CA VAL A 103 5.16 9.77 5.91
C VAL A 103 4.65 9.16 4.63
N SER A 104 4.92 7.87 4.42
CA SER A 104 4.39 7.06 3.31
C SER A 104 3.46 5.98 3.83
N CYS A 105 2.47 5.62 3.02
CA CYS A 105 1.57 4.49 3.30
C CYS A 105 1.16 3.77 2.03
N GLY A 106 0.79 2.49 2.19
CA GLY A 106 0.27 1.66 1.10
C GLY A 106 -0.77 0.65 1.61
N ILE A 107 -1.68 0.25 0.72
CA ILE A 107 -2.71 -0.76 0.96
C ILE A 107 -2.34 -2.07 0.26
N TYR A 108 -2.56 -3.20 0.90
CA TYR A 108 -2.26 -4.54 0.40
C TYR A 108 -3.44 -5.46 0.67
N MET A 109 -3.86 -6.21 -0.33
CA MET A 109 -4.86 -7.25 -0.13
C MET A 109 -4.28 -8.35 0.76
N THR A 110 -5.06 -8.85 1.72
CA THR A 110 -4.67 -9.97 2.59
C THR A 110 -5.48 -11.21 2.31
N TYR A 111 -4.81 -12.36 2.40
CA TYR A 111 -5.42 -13.67 2.37
C TYR A 111 -5.30 -14.27 3.76
N GLN A 112 -6.43 -14.60 4.37
CA GLN A 112 -6.52 -14.97 5.79
C GLN A 112 -6.61 -16.46 6.04
N GLY A 113 -6.64 -17.26 4.99
CA GLY A 113 -6.71 -18.71 5.04
C GLY A 113 -6.94 -19.26 3.64
N PRO A 114 -7.23 -20.54 3.46
CA PRO A 114 -7.35 -21.18 2.15
C PRO A 114 -8.38 -20.51 1.25
N GLY A 115 -7.94 -19.51 0.49
CA GLY A 115 -8.76 -18.83 -0.50
C GLY A 115 -9.70 -17.74 0.01
N ASP A 116 -9.68 -17.41 1.31
CA ASP A 116 -10.65 -16.51 1.89
C ASP A 116 -10.03 -15.17 2.32
N SER A 117 -10.76 -14.11 2.00
CA SER A 117 -10.53 -12.76 2.44
C SER A 117 -11.77 -12.30 3.20
N VAL A 118 -11.66 -12.13 4.52
CA VAL A 118 -12.76 -11.65 5.34
C VAL A 118 -12.69 -10.14 5.48
N SER A 119 -13.64 -9.47 4.86
CA SER A 119 -13.77 -8.01 4.90
C SER A 119 -13.99 -7.52 6.33
N THR A 120 -13.23 -6.52 6.74
CA THR A 120 -13.42 -5.86 8.05
C THR A 120 -14.61 -4.91 7.97
N HIS A 121 -15.52 -5.04 8.93
CA HIS A 121 -16.70 -4.18 9.08
C HIS A 121 -16.92 -3.91 10.57
N GLN A 122 -16.04 -3.09 11.16
CA GLN A 122 -16.17 -2.77 12.57
C GLN A 122 -17.45 -1.99 12.83
N ASN A 123 -18.08 -2.25 13.98
CA ASN A 123 -19.34 -1.62 14.38
C ASN A 123 -19.26 -1.26 15.86
N THR A 124 -18.54 -0.19 16.16
CA THR A 124 -18.45 0.38 17.50
C THR A 124 -19.06 1.79 17.52
N ASP A 125 -18.81 2.55 18.57
CA ASP A 125 -19.30 3.94 18.67
C ASP A 125 -18.40 4.96 17.93
N LYS A 126 -17.40 4.50 17.17
CA LYS A 126 -16.48 5.36 16.42
C LYS A 126 -17.06 5.74 15.05
N PRO A 127 -16.62 6.85 14.45
CA PRO A 127 -16.99 7.17 13.08
C PRO A 127 -16.39 6.17 12.08
N ASP A 128 -17.13 5.89 11.01
CA ASP A 128 -16.73 4.95 9.95
C ASP A 128 -15.67 5.56 9.03
N ILE A 129 -14.74 4.71 8.57
CA ILE A 129 -13.78 5.02 7.50
C ILE A 129 -13.66 3.83 6.55
N THR A 130 -13.44 4.10 5.25
CA THR A 130 -13.16 3.05 4.27
C THR A 130 -11.66 2.91 4.05
N SER A 131 -11.24 1.77 3.49
CA SER A 131 -9.83 1.45 3.22
C SER A 131 -9.08 2.57 2.50
N THR A 132 -9.61 3.09 1.41
CA THR A 132 -8.93 4.12 0.60
C THR A 132 -8.98 5.51 1.25
N THR A 133 -10.09 5.85 1.91
CA THR A 133 -10.18 7.13 2.63
C THR A 133 -9.29 7.17 3.85
N MET A 134 -8.93 6.00 4.42
CA MET A 134 -7.96 5.90 5.50
C MET A 134 -6.54 6.29 5.04
N LEU A 135 -6.12 5.85 3.84
CA LEU A 135 -4.85 6.32 3.29
C LEU A 135 -4.85 7.83 3.09
N ARG A 136 -5.96 8.40 2.61
CA ARG A 136 -6.08 9.86 2.46
C ARG A 136 -5.98 10.58 3.81
N LEU A 137 -6.59 10.01 4.86
CA LEU A 137 -6.49 10.54 6.22
C LEU A 137 -5.04 10.57 6.70
N ILE A 138 -4.29 9.46 6.52
CA ILE A 138 -2.87 9.38 6.88
C ILE A 138 -2.07 10.43 6.11
N LEU A 139 -2.23 10.50 4.80
CA LEU A 139 -1.48 11.45 3.96
C LEU A 139 -1.78 12.91 4.27
N ASP A 140 -3.01 13.23 4.71
CA ASP A 140 -3.40 14.61 5.04
C ASP A 140 -2.92 15.06 6.43
N TYR A 141 -2.80 14.14 7.40
CA TYR A 141 -2.70 14.54 8.81
C TYR A 141 -1.55 13.90 9.59
N ALA A 142 -0.98 12.78 9.16
CA ALA A 142 0.07 12.13 9.91
C ALA A 142 1.45 12.73 9.60
N GLY A 143 2.17 13.17 10.63
CA GLY A 143 3.56 13.60 10.54
C GLY A 143 4.56 12.54 11.03
N SER A 144 4.06 11.38 11.51
CA SER A 144 4.86 10.23 11.94
C SER A 144 4.04 8.94 11.85
N VAL A 145 4.71 7.79 12.01
CA VAL A 145 4.04 6.48 12.11
C VAL A 145 3.12 6.42 13.31
N GLU A 146 3.52 6.95 14.46
CA GLU A 146 2.70 6.98 15.67
C GLU A 146 1.42 7.80 15.49
N GLU A 147 1.52 8.96 14.86
CA GLU A 147 0.35 9.80 14.54
C GLU A 147 -0.59 9.09 13.55
N ALA A 148 -0.05 8.36 12.55
CA ALA A 148 -0.87 7.56 11.65
C ALA A 148 -1.64 6.47 12.39
N VAL A 149 -0.99 5.75 13.32
CA VAL A 149 -1.63 4.73 14.16
C VAL A 149 -2.73 5.33 15.05
N GLU A 150 -2.46 6.48 15.66
CA GLU A 150 -3.45 7.18 16.49
C GLU A 150 -4.68 7.61 15.67
N LEU A 151 -4.44 8.20 14.49
CA LEU A 151 -5.50 8.64 13.58
C LEU A 151 -6.41 7.47 13.17
N VAL A 152 -5.84 6.36 12.69
CA VAL A 152 -6.67 5.22 12.22
C VAL A 152 -7.38 4.52 13.36
N SER A 153 -6.80 4.52 14.57
CA SER A 153 -7.41 3.94 15.77
C SER A 153 -8.67 4.67 16.23
N ALA A 154 -8.90 5.89 15.76
CA ALA A 154 -10.07 6.69 16.10
C ALA A 154 -11.31 6.35 15.26
N TYR A 155 -11.21 5.44 14.29
CA TYR A 155 -12.27 5.09 13.37
C TYR A 155 -12.61 3.60 13.39
N ASP A 156 -13.82 3.27 12.97
CA ASP A 156 -14.24 1.92 12.60
C ASP A 156 -13.95 1.69 11.12
N LEU A 157 -13.14 0.66 10.81
CA LEU A 157 -12.79 0.33 9.44
C LEU A 157 -13.91 -0.48 8.78
N HIS A 158 -14.26 -0.04 7.56
CA HIS A 158 -15.09 -0.79 6.62
C HIS A 158 -14.30 -1.02 5.35
N ASP A 159 -13.88 -2.25 5.13
CA ASP A 159 -13.10 -2.59 3.94
C ASP A 159 -13.90 -2.38 2.66
N SER A 160 -13.23 -1.85 1.66
CA SER A 160 -13.79 -1.62 0.33
C SER A 160 -13.78 -2.91 -0.50
N ALA A 161 -14.69 -2.99 -1.47
CA ALA A 161 -14.74 -4.08 -2.45
C ALA A 161 -14.85 -5.51 -1.86
N THR A 162 -15.45 -5.65 -0.67
CA THR A 162 -15.67 -6.94 0.02
C THR A 162 -14.41 -7.80 0.20
N SER A 163 -13.24 -7.18 0.19
CA SER A 163 -11.94 -7.80 0.43
C SER A 163 -11.35 -7.30 1.72
N SER A 164 -10.41 -8.02 2.30
CA SER A 164 -9.66 -7.51 3.44
C SER A 164 -8.29 -7.00 3.02
N TYR A 165 -7.83 -6.04 3.79
CA TYR A 165 -6.56 -5.38 3.55
C TYR A 165 -5.76 -5.22 4.82
N HIS A 166 -4.46 -5.13 4.66
CA HIS A 166 -3.58 -4.54 5.64
C HIS A 166 -2.81 -3.36 5.05
N TYR A 167 -2.12 -2.62 5.88
CA TYR A 167 -1.49 -1.38 5.48
C TYR A 167 -0.10 -1.29 6.08
N MET A 168 0.83 -0.77 5.31
CA MET A 168 2.14 -0.43 5.81
C MET A 168 2.28 1.09 5.84
N VAL A 169 2.80 1.61 6.94
CA VAL A 169 3.13 3.03 7.11
C VAL A 169 4.61 3.14 7.49
N ALA A 170 5.31 4.11 6.95
CA ALA A 170 6.71 4.39 7.28
C ALA A 170 6.95 5.90 7.31
N ASP A 171 7.97 6.34 8.06
CA ASP A 171 8.36 7.74 8.12
C ASP A 171 9.86 7.96 7.96
N SER A 172 10.26 9.21 7.83
CA SER A 172 11.64 9.64 7.58
C SER A 172 12.62 9.34 8.73
N THR A 173 12.14 8.86 9.88
CA THR A 173 13.01 8.44 11.01
C THR A 173 13.49 6.99 10.88
N GLY A 174 12.92 6.22 9.94
CA GLY A 174 13.12 4.78 9.79
C GLY A 174 12.13 3.95 10.59
N ARG A 175 11.17 4.58 11.25
CA ARG A 175 10.05 3.90 11.89
C ARG A 175 9.09 3.39 10.83
N SER A 176 8.59 2.16 10.99
CA SER A 176 7.51 1.61 10.17
C SER A 176 6.58 0.73 10.99
N ALA A 177 5.39 0.52 10.48
CA ALA A 177 4.39 -0.35 11.09
C ALA A 177 3.49 -0.99 10.03
N VAL A 178 3.13 -2.26 10.26
CA VAL A 178 2.05 -2.93 9.55
C VAL A 178 0.78 -2.87 10.41
N LEU A 179 -0.30 -2.40 9.82
CA LEU A 179 -1.61 -2.24 10.44
C LEU A 179 -2.55 -3.33 9.92
N GLU A 180 -3.04 -4.18 10.80
CA GLU A 180 -3.85 -5.34 10.45
C GLU A 180 -5.10 -5.43 11.34
N TRP A 181 -6.23 -5.69 10.74
CA TRP A 181 -7.47 -5.97 11.48
C TRP A 181 -7.70 -7.46 11.49
N VAL A 182 -7.52 -8.06 12.66
CA VAL A 182 -7.63 -9.51 12.86
C VAL A 182 -8.59 -9.82 13.99
N GLY A 183 -9.24 -10.98 13.90
CA GLY A 183 -10.08 -11.52 14.99
C GLY A 183 -9.26 -12.11 16.13
N ASP A 184 -9.95 -12.64 17.15
CA ASP A 184 -9.33 -13.35 18.25
C ASP A 184 -8.92 -14.76 17.77
N GLN A 185 -7.68 -14.88 17.28
CA GLN A 185 -6.84 -16.08 17.10
C GLN A 185 -7.46 -17.42 16.60
N ASP A 186 -8.72 -17.46 16.22
CA ASP A 186 -9.27 -18.61 15.51
C ASP A 186 -9.21 -18.34 14.00
N ALA A 187 -8.47 -19.14 13.25
CA ALA A 187 -8.34 -19.07 11.80
C ALA A 187 -9.67 -19.18 11.03
N THR A 188 -10.76 -19.33 11.76
CA THR A 188 -12.14 -19.36 11.27
C THR A 188 -12.90 -18.06 11.52
N ASP A 189 -12.19 -16.96 11.83
CA ASP A 189 -12.85 -15.68 12.08
C ASP A 189 -13.54 -15.16 10.81
N THR A 190 -14.85 -15.41 10.75
CA THR A 190 -15.75 -14.92 9.71
C THR A 190 -16.49 -13.64 10.14
N ASP A 191 -16.19 -13.13 11.34
CA ASP A 191 -16.86 -11.97 11.91
C ASP A 191 -16.04 -10.70 11.72
N GLY A 192 -16.29 -10.02 10.63
CA GLY A 192 -15.65 -8.73 10.31
C GLY A 192 -15.95 -7.63 11.34
N GLU A 193 -17.02 -7.74 12.12
CA GLU A 193 -17.38 -6.76 13.17
C GLU A 193 -16.49 -6.90 14.42
N ALA A 194 -16.03 -8.12 14.74
CA ALA A 194 -15.21 -8.41 15.91
C ALA A 194 -13.72 -8.14 15.72
N ARG A 195 -13.28 -7.80 14.50
CA ARG A 195 -11.87 -7.57 14.18
C ARG A 195 -11.32 -6.36 14.92
N LYS A 196 -10.08 -6.47 15.36
CA LYS A 196 -9.36 -5.44 16.10
C LYS A 196 -8.06 -5.07 15.39
N LEU A 197 -7.74 -3.79 15.42
CA LEU A 197 -6.44 -3.31 14.93
C LEU A 197 -5.30 -3.93 15.74
N LYS A 198 -4.39 -4.59 15.04
CA LYS A 198 -3.06 -4.98 15.51
C LYS A 198 -2.03 -4.15 14.76
N VAL A 199 -1.03 -3.68 15.49
CA VAL A 199 0.06 -2.87 14.95
C VAL A 199 1.37 -3.61 15.18
N THR A 200 2.05 -3.96 14.10
CA THR A 200 3.36 -4.61 14.16
C THR A 200 4.42 -3.62 13.70
N TYR A 201 5.13 -3.04 14.65
CA TYR A 201 6.25 -2.12 14.34
C TYR A 201 7.46 -2.90 13.87
N ASN A 202 8.37 -2.25 13.10
CA ASN A 202 9.59 -2.86 12.56
C ASN A 202 10.48 -3.51 13.65
N ASP A 203 10.56 -2.92 14.84
CA ASP A 203 11.30 -3.46 15.99
C ASP A 203 10.55 -4.58 16.75
N GLN A 204 9.33 -4.90 16.37
CA GLN A 204 8.46 -5.91 16.98
C GLN A 204 8.02 -7.00 16.00
N ASP A 205 8.45 -6.91 14.74
CA ASP A 205 8.10 -7.88 13.69
C ASP A 205 8.89 -9.18 13.91
N ALA A 206 8.20 -10.22 14.35
CA ALA A 206 8.79 -11.53 14.64
C ALA A 206 9.26 -12.30 13.39
N LEU A 207 8.81 -11.90 12.21
CA LEU A 207 9.19 -12.48 10.92
C LEU A 207 10.37 -11.73 10.28
N ALA A 208 10.64 -10.51 10.72
CA ALA A 208 11.76 -9.72 10.21
C ALA A 208 13.10 -10.28 10.69
N VAL A 209 14.09 -10.24 9.82
CA VAL A 209 15.47 -10.63 10.14
C VAL A 209 16.26 -9.51 10.81
N SER A 210 15.75 -8.28 10.77
CA SER A 210 16.34 -7.08 11.39
C SER A 210 15.26 -6.08 11.77
N PRO A 211 15.43 -5.30 12.83
CA PRO A 211 14.55 -4.17 13.15
C PRO A 211 14.80 -2.94 12.26
N ASP A 212 15.84 -2.91 11.43
CA ASP A 212 16.24 -1.75 10.63
C ASP A 212 15.42 -1.59 9.36
N TRP A 213 14.66 -2.62 8.97
CA TRP A 213 13.73 -2.62 7.85
C TRP A 213 12.53 -3.52 8.10
N GLN A 214 11.47 -3.27 7.39
CA GLN A 214 10.25 -4.08 7.44
C GLN A 214 9.81 -4.42 6.02
N THR A 215 9.21 -5.60 5.85
CA THR A 215 8.67 -6.07 4.57
C THR A 215 7.22 -6.47 4.76
N VAL A 216 6.40 -6.26 3.73
CA VAL A 216 5.02 -6.72 3.70
C VAL A 216 4.67 -7.24 2.30
N THR A 217 3.85 -8.29 2.25
CA THR A 217 3.26 -8.83 1.02
C THR A 217 1.75 -9.04 1.20
N ASN A 218 1.21 -10.25 1.04
CA ASN A 218 -0.23 -10.47 1.05
C ASN A 218 -0.71 -11.41 2.17
N PHE A 219 0.09 -11.65 3.18
CA PHE A 219 -0.27 -12.46 4.35
C PHE A 219 -0.23 -11.62 5.63
N ILE A 220 -1.01 -12.01 6.62
CA ILE A 220 -1.05 -11.38 7.95
C ILE A 220 0.28 -11.64 8.68
N VAL A 221 0.98 -10.58 9.11
CA VAL A 221 2.28 -10.69 9.80
C VAL A 221 2.14 -10.93 11.31
N VAL A 222 0.94 -10.80 11.86
CA VAL A 222 0.67 -11.09 13.28
C VAL A 222 1.11 -12.52 13.61
N PRO A 223 2.02 -12.74 14.58
CA PRO A 223 2.53 -14.06 14.90
C PRO A 223 1.44 -15.05 15.30
N GLY A 224 1.51 -16.27 14.75
CA GLY A 224 0.57 -17.35 15.07
C GLY A 224 -0.82 -17.20 14.43
N TYR A 225 -0.94 -16.34 13.44
CA TYR A 225 -2.19 -16.18 12.69
C TYR A 225 -2.49 -17.39 11.78
N TYR A 226 -1.47 -17.96 11.14
CA TYR A 226 -1.60 -19.16 10.30
C TYR A 226 -1.11 -20.42 11.02
N ASP A 227 -1.72 -21.56 10.73
CA ASP A 227 -1.27 -22.88 11.20
C ASP A 227 -0.07 -23.39 10.39
N GLY A 228 0.06 -22.98 9.12
CA GLY A 228 1.12 -23.38 8.20
C GLY A 228 1.51 -22.27 7.22
N GLU A 229 2.71 -22.41 6.64
CA GLU A 229 3.24 -21.43 5.69
C GLU A 229 2.52 -21.47 4.32
N GLU A 230 1.85 -22.57 3.99
CA GLU A 230 1.12 -22.76 2.74
C GLU A 230 -0.01 -21.76 2.54
N ASP A 231 -0.53 -21.17 3.63
CA ASP A 231 -1.59 -20.16 3.59
C ASP A 231 -1.04 -18.73 3.53
N MET A 232 0.28 -18.55 3.67
CA MET A 232 0.94 -17.25 3.65
C MET A 232 1.22 -16.78 2.22
N LYS A 233 0.23 -16.18 1.57
CA LYS A 233 0.35 -15.67 0.19
C LYS A 233 1.47 -14.64 0.04
N GLY A 234 2.43 -14.91 -0.86
CA GLY A 234 3.58 -14.05 -1.11
C GLY A 234 4.71 -14.17 -0.10
N LEU A 235 4.73 -15.24 0.72
CA LEU A 235 5.84 -15.53 1.62
C LEU A 235 7.18 -15.71 0.89
N ASP A 236 7.15 -16.24 -0.31
CA ASP A 236 8.30 -16.41 -1.20
C ASP A 236 8.91 -15.06 -1.59
N ARG A 237 8.09 -14.09 -2.03
CA ARG A 237 8.52 -12.70 -2.33
C ARG A 237 8.99 -11.98 -1.07
N TYR A 238 8.28 -12.17 0.05
CA TYR A 238 8.69 -11.63 1.35
C TYR A 238 10.10 -12.07 1.72
N ARG A 239 10.39 -13.39 1.65
CA ARG A 239 11.70 -13.97 1.95
C ARG A 239 12.78 -13.48 1.01
N HIS A 240 12.47 -13.37 -0.29
CA HIS A 240 13.43 -12.86 -1.27
C HIS A 240 13.84 -11.42 -0.95
N ILE A 241 12.88 -10.54 -0.66
CA ILE A 241 13.17 -9.14 -0.27
C ILE A 241 14.02 -9.13 1.02
N GLN A 242 13.66 -9.92 2.04
CA GLN A 242 14.42 -10.00 3.28
C GLN A 242 15.87 -10.48 3.05
N GLU A 243 16.07 -11.43 2.14
CA GLU A 243 17.40 -11.93 1.76
C GLU A 243 18.23 -10.80 1.11
N GLN A 244 17.66 -10.11 0.10
CA GLN A 244 18.34 -9.00 -0.58
C GLN A 244 18.72 -7.87 0.38
N LEU A 245 17.82 -7.48 1.28
CA LEU A 245 18.10 -6.47 2.28
C LEU A 245 19.15 -6.93 3.30
N SER A 246 19.13 -8.21 3.67
CA SER A 246 20.13 -8.78 4.60
C SER A 246 21.54 -8.78 4.01
N GLU A 247 21.71 -9.06 2.72
CA GLU A 247 23.00 -9.04 2.03
C GLU A 247 23.70 -7.68 2.10
N VAL A 248 22.91 -6.59 2.14
CA VAL A 248 23.38 -5.21 2.20
C VAL A 248 23.15 -4.55 3.57
N ASN A 249 22.76 -5.32 4.59
CA ASN A 249 22.42 -4.82 5.94
C ASN A 249 21.38 -3.67 5.90
N GLY A 250 20.41 -3.76 5.01
CA GLY A 250 19.34 -2.77 4.84
C GLY A 250 19.81 -1.42 4.29
N VAL A 251 21.02 -1.33 3.73
CA VAL A 251 21.58 -0.08 3.18
C VAL A 251 21.78 -0.21 1.68
N LEU A 252 21.05 0.58 0.92
CA LEU A 252 21.03 0.58 -0.54
C LEU A 252 21.80 1.79 -1.09
N PRO A 253 22.41 1.71 -2.28
CA PRO A 253 23.22 2.79 -2.81
C PRO A 253 22.39 4.06 -3.10
N ASP A 254 21.22 3.90 -3.70
CA ASP A 254 20.33 4.96 -4.19
C ASP A 254 18.90 4.43 -4.41
N LEU A 255 18.03 5.25 -5.04
CA LEU A 255 16.65 4.89 -5.37
C LEU A 255 16.58 3.79 -6.43
N GLU A 256 17.52 3.77 -7.36
CA GLU A 256 17.63 2.76 -8.39
C GLU A 256 17.95 1.40 -7.76
N GLY A 257 18.86 1.34 -6.79
CA GLY A 257 19.14 0.11 -6.04
C GLY A 257 17.94 -0.42 -5.24
N ALA A 258 17.07 0.47 -4.75
CA ALA A 258 15.80 0.07 -4.15
C ALA A 258 14.79 -0.40 -5.21
N MET A 259 14.75 0.24 -6.38
CA MET A 259 13.93 -0.17 -7.51
C MET A 259 14.34 -1.55 -8.05
N ASP A 260 15.64 -1.87 -8.05
CA ASP A 260 16.15 -3.18 -8.46
C ASP A 260 15.60 -4.33 -7.59
N ILE A 261 15.43 -4.12 -6.27
CA ILE A 261 14.78 -5.11 -5.40
C ILE A 261 13.30 -5.30 -5.80
N LEU A 262 12.58 -4.19 -6.09
CA LEU A 262 11.19 -4.26 -6.56
C LEU A 262 11.08 -4.98 -7.91
N ALA A 263 12.01 -4.74 -8.82
CA ALA A 263 12.05 -5.38 -10.14
C ALA A 263 12.22 -6.90 -10.04
N GLN A 264 13.00 -7.39 -9.06
CA GLN A 264 13.22 -8.82 -8.85
C GLN A 264 11.95 -9.55 -8.41
N VAL A 265 11.03 -8.87 -7.73
CA VAL A 265 9.73 -9.42 -7.29
C VAL A 265 8.55 -8.85 -8.07
N GLY A 266 8.80 -8.20 -9.20
CA GLY A 266 7.78 -7.76 -10.14
C GLY A 266 6.99 -8.95 -10.69
N ARG A 267 5.71 -8.77 -10.98
CA ARG A 267 4.79 -9.85 -11.33
C ARG A 267 5.26 -10.70 -12.52
N ARG A 268 5.73 -10.07 -13.59
CA ARG A 268 6.22 -10.78 -14.78
C ARG A 268 7.58 -11.41 -14.57
N THR A 269 8.39 -10.85 -13.69
CA THR A 269 9.73 -11.38 -13.35
C THR A 269 9.61 -12.59 -12.44
N TRP A 270 8.76 -12.53 -11.43
CA TRP A 270 8.66 -13.52 -10.37
C TRP A 270 7.80 -14.73 -10.73
N ASP A 271 6.59 -14.44 -11.21
CA ASP A 271 5.61 -15.48 -11.55
C ASP A 271 4.69 -14.98 -12.66
N ASN A 272 4.92 -15.42 -13.88
CA ASN A 272 4.17 -14.98 -15.07
C ASN A 272 3.21 -16.05 -15.60
N ASP A 273 2.61 -16.85 -14.74
CA ASP A 273 1.61 -17.84 -15.13
C ASP A 273 0.31 -17.19 -15.60
N ASP A 274 0.04 -15.94 -15.17
CA ASP A 274 -1.09 -15.14 -15.62
C ASP A 274 -0.67 -14.13 -16.70
N GLY A 275 -0.95 -14.44 -17.96
CA GLY A 275 -0.64 -13.56 -19.10
C GLY A 275 -1.31 -12.16 -19.05
N ASN A 276 -2.22 -11.90 -18.10
CA ASN A 276 -2.88 -10.61 -17.88
C ASN A 276 -2.35 -9.88 -16.65
N GLY A 277 -1.62 -10.56 -15.75
CA GLY A 277 -1.04 -9.96 -14.56
C GLY A 277 0.21 -9.13 -14.87
N CYS A 278 0.39 -8.00 -14.18
CA CYS A 278 1.63 -7.22 -14.19
C CYS A 278 1.80 -6.43 -12.90
N THR A 279 3.03 -6.02 -12.61
CA THR A 279 3.24 -4.93 -11.66
C THR A 279 2.87 -3.64 -12.38
N VAL A 280 1.71 -3.11 -12.03
CA VAL A 280 1.11 -1.93 -12.69
C VAL A 280 1.96 -0.69 -12.46
N HIS A 281 2.50 -0.57 -11.26
CA HIS A 281 3.56 0.39 -10.96
C HIS A 281 4.45 -0.12 -9.83
N SER A 282 5.69 0.31 -9.92
CA SER A 282 6.66 0.25 -8.83
C SER A 282 7.03 1.67 -8.44
N VAL A 283 7.17 1.93 -7.16
CA VAL A 283 7.57 3.23 -6.63
C VAL A 283 8.52 3.08 -5.46
N VAL A 284 9.54 3.93 -5.43
CA VAL A 284 10.42 4.12 -4.28
C VAL A 284 10.27 5.55 -3.81
N TYR A 285 9.67 5.74 -2.64
CA TYR A 285 9.55 7.02 -1.97
C TYR A 285 10.79 7.28 -1.11
N ASP A 286 11.52 8.37 -1.37
CA ASP A 286 12.53 8.92 -0.47
C ASP A 286 11.86 9.80 0.59
N LEU A 287 11.66 9.22 1.77
CA LEU A 287 10.92 9.84 2.86
C LEU A 287 11.66 11.05 3.47
N THR A 288 12.98 11.08 3.32
CA THR A 288 13.84 12.16 3.82
C THR A 288 14.04 13.24 2.77
N GLY A 289 14.30 12.85 1.51
CA GLY A 289 14.51 13.76 0.39
C GLY A 289 13.22 14.35 -0.18
N LEU A 290 12.06 13.73 0.10
CA LEU A 290 10.74 14.09 -0.39
C LEU A 290 10.64 14.02 -1.92
N THR A 291 11.26 12.99 -2.48
CA THR A 291 11.21 12.65 -3.90
C THR A 291 10.74 11.20 -4.05
N ALA A 292 10.37 10.81 -5.26
CA ALA A 292 10.08 9.42 -5.57
C ALA A 292 10.55 9.04 -6.96
N LEU A 293 10.99 7.79 -7.11
CA LEU A 293 11.22 7.14 -8.39
C LEU A 293 10.03 6.23 -8.68
N TRP A 294 9.37 6.42 -9.83
CA TRP A 294 8.16 5.72 -10.22
C TRP A 294 8.30 5.08 -11.59
N VAL A 295 7.95 3.80 -11.73
CA VAL A 295 8.07 3.01 -12.97
C VAL A 295 6.75 2.29 -13.25
N PRO A 296 6.12 2.51 -14.43
CA PRO A 296 4.91 1.81 -14.83
C PRO A 296 5.20 0.47 -15.50
N ASN A 297 4.30 -0.48 -15.31
CA ASN A 297 4.18 -1.73 -16.09
C ASN A 297 5.49 -2.50 -16.29
N GLU A 298 6.36 -2.49 -15.28
CA GLU A 298 7.64 -3.22 -15.26
C GLU A 298 8.64 -2.78 -16.36
N HIS A 299 8.59 -1.51 -16.78
CA HIS A 299 9.57 -0.92 -17.70
C HIS A 299 10.84 -0.46 -16.98
N TYR A 300 11.39 -1.33 -16.13
CA TYR A 300 12.59 -1.03 -15.34
C TYR A 300 13.81 -0.81 -16.23
N GLY A 301 14.56 0.27 -15.97
CA GLY A 301 15.76 0.62 -16.74
C GLY A 301 15.50 1.04 -18.18
N GLU A 302 14.25 1.25 -18.57
CA GLU A 302 13.90 1.72 -19.91
C GLU A 302 13.80 3.25 -19.96
N GLU A 303 14.54 3.85 -20.89
CA GLU A 303 14.57 5.30 -21.07
C GLU A 303 13.15 5.87 -21.34
N GLY A 304 12.74 6.87 -20.57
CA GLY A 304 11.45 7.54 -20.68
C GLY A 304 10.32 6.92 -19.86
N TYR A 305 10.54 5.79 -19.19
CA TYR A 305 9.57 5.17 -18.30
C TYR A 305 9.85 5.40 -16.82
N GLU A 306 11.03 5.89 -16.45
CA GLU A 306 11.36 6.26 -15.08
C GLU A 306 10.95 7.70 -14.82
N LEU A 307 10.02 7.90 -13.90
CA LEU A 307 9.51 9.21 -13.53
C LEU A 307 10.02 9.61 -12.14
N GLN A 308 10.73 10.73 -12.07
CA GLN A 308 11.11 11.34 -10.80
C GLN A 308 10.05 12.35 -10.37
N LEU A 309 9.53 12.16 -9.15
CA LEU A 309 8.47 12.97 -8.56
C LEU A 309 9.05 13.80 -7.41
N ASP A 310 8.63 15.06 -7.29
CA ASP A 310 9.04 15.97 -6.22
C ASP A 310 7.79 16.53 -5.54
N ILE A 311 7.69 16.35 -4.22
CA ILE A 311 6.52 16.80 -3.44
C ILE A 311 6.60 18.30 -3.15
N LYS A 312 7.79 18.87 -3.15
CA LYS A 312 8.01 20.29 -2.82
C LYS A 312 7.65 21.28 -3.93
N ARG A 313 6.89 20.86 -4.91
CA ARG A 313 6.47 21.74 -6.01
C ARG A 313 5.29 22.61 -5.69
#